data_d608518c73115b729dc7611c19e9efbd
#
_entry.id   d608518c73115b729dc7611c19e9efbd
#
_cell.length_a   1.000
_cell.length_b   1.000
_cell.length_c   1.000
_cell.angle_alpha   90.00
_cell.angle_beta   90.00
_cell.angle_gamma   90.00
#
_symmetry.space_group_name_H-M   'P 1'
#
loop_
_entity.id
_entity.type
_entity.pdbx_description
1 polymer ?
#
loop_
_entity_poly.entity_id
_entity_poly.type
_entity_poly.pdbx_seq_one_letter_code
_entity_poly.pdbx_strand_id
1 'polypeptide(L)'
;MEDYGTWDEALKRLEASRKALLALLREADPAWLSAPLREGAWTPLMVAEHVALVEDSTARVLRRLRRLAAGENLPPVPVKPGEFKDGKPQAPEGVRPKGGLSLEEVLALLDRARAFLLEEVAQADPQTPATFPHPFFGELIPLGWLRAAAYHEAHHLKALQASLPRSR
;
A
#
# COMPACT_ATOMS: atom_id res chain seq x y z
N MET A 1 13.55 2.28 4.11
CA MET A 1 12.98 0.92 3.97
C MET A 1 13.68 -0.15 4.79
N GLU A 2 14.98 -0.07 4.91
CA GLU A 2 15.74 -1.02 5.74
C GLU A 2 15.29 -1.02 7.20
N ASP A 3 14.84 0.13 7.69
CA ASP A 3 14.32 0.29 9.07
C ASP A 3 13.05 -0.51 9.35
N TYR A 4 12.43 -1.12 8.33
CA TYR A 4 11.24 -1.92 8.50
C TYR A 4 11.55 -3.38 8.87
N GLY A 5 12.82 -3.68 9.06
CA GLY A 5 13.30 -4.85 9.78
C GLY A 5 13.07 -6.19 9.08
N THR A 6 12.83 -7.20 9.90
CA THR A 6 12.56 -8.56 9.45
C THR A 6 11.16 -8.68 8.85
N TRP A 7 10.88 -9.83 8.27
CA TRP A 7 9.55 -10.19 7.78
C TRP A 7 8.47 -10.01 8.85
N ASP A 8 8.71 -10.56 10.05
CA ASP A 8 7.75 -10.46 11.15
C ASP A 8 7.60 -9.02 11.66
N GLU A 9 8.68 -8.27 11.70
CA GLU A 9 8.63 -6.85 12.10
C GLU A 9 7.83 -6.02 11.09
N ALA A 10 7.99 -6.26 9.79
CA ALA A 10 7.20 -5.60 8.76
C ALA A 10 5.71 -5.93 8.90
N LEU A 11 5.37 -7.18 9.18
CA LEU A 11 3.98 -7.59 9.43
C LEU A 11 3.38 -6.91 10.65
N LYS A 12 4.14 -6.80 11.74
CA LYS A 12 3.69 -6.09 12.94
C LYS A 12 3.45 -4.61 12.68
N ARG A 13 4.31 -3.98 11.88
CA ARG A 13 4.14 -2.58 11.49
C ARG A 13 2.89 -2.38 10.63
N LEU A 14 2.63 -3.30 9.69
CA LEU A 14 1.40 -3.28 8.89
C LEU A 14 0.15 -3.41 9.75
N GLU A 15 0.18 -4.30 10.75
CA GLU A 15 -0.94 -4.47 11.68
C GLU A 15 -1.19 -3.20 12.48
N ALA A 16 -0.14 -2.60 13.04
CA ALA A 16 -0.25 -1.37 13.81
C ALA A 16 -0.74 -0.19 12.98
N SER A 17 -0.19 0.01 11.79
CA SER A 17 -0.60 1.12 10.92
C SER A 17 -2.03 0.94 10.43
N ARG A 18 -2.46 -0.28 10.09
CA ARG A 18 -3.85 -0.52 9.68
C ARG A 18 -4.83 -0.24 10.82
N LYS A 19 -4.52 -0.68 12.03
CA LYS A 19 -5.35 -0.40 13.19
C LYS A 19 -5.53 1.12 13.38
N ALA A 20 -4.43 1.86 13.29
CA ALA A 20 -4.47 3.32 13.43
C ALA A 20 -5.21 3.99 12.26
N LEU A 21 -5.03 3.50 11.04
CA LEU A 21 -5.72 4.03 9.86
C LEU A 21 -7.23 3.81 9.97
N LEU A 22 -7.67 2.61 10.36
CA LEU A 22 -9.09 2.32 10.52
C LEU A 22 -9.73 3.19 11.61
N ALA A 23 -9.03 3.39 12.73
CA ALA A 23 -9.51 4.26 13.79
C ALA A 23 -9.65 5.72 13.30
N LEU A 24 -8.66 6.21 12.57
CA LEU A 24 -8.68 7.56 12.00
C LEU A 24 -9.89 7.73 11.06
N LEU A 25 -10.08 6.78 10.15
CA LEU A 25 -11.18 6.84 9.17
C LEU A 25 -12.56 6.81 9.83
N ARG A 26 -12.73 6.01 10.90
CA ARG A 26 -14.01 5.87 11.61
C ARG A 26 -14.32 7.05 12.52
N GLU A 27 -13.31 7.68 13.08
CA GLU A 27 -13.46 8.76 14.06
C GLU A 27 -13.43 10.17 13.45
N ALA A 28 -12.89 10.31 12.24
CA ALA A 28 -12.77 11.61 11.58
C ALA A 28 -14.13 12.16 11.15
N ASP A 29 -14.20 13.48 11.05
CA ASP A 29 -15.38 14.17 10.49
C ASP A 29 -15.62 13.70 9.04
N PRO A 30 -16.83 13.20 8.72
CA PRO A 30 -17.16 12.80 7.35
C PRO A 30 -16.92 13.89 6.31
N ALA A 31 -17.10 15.16 6.65
CA ALA A 31 -16.83 16.26 5.74
C ALA A 31 -15.34 16.36 5.40
N TRP A 32 -14.45 16.14 6.38
CA TRP A 32 -13.01 16.12 6.13
C TRP A 32 -12.60 14.92 5.25
N LEU A 33 -13.19 13.75 5.50
CA LEU A 33 -12.89 12.54 4.72
C LEU A 33 -13.18 12.71 3.23
N SER A 34 -14.17 13.53 2.88
CA SER A 34 -14.63 13.74 1.51
C SER A 34 -14.13 15.05 0.88
N ALA A 35 -13.31 15.80 1.60
CA ALA A 35 -12.75 17.05 1.09
C ALA A 35 -11.29 16.86 0.65
N PRO A 36 -10.86 17.51 -0.44
CA PRO A 36 -9.45 17.47 -0.82
C PRO A 36 -8.56 17.96 0.33
N LEU A 37 -7.44 17.29 0.55
CA LEU A 37 -6.46 17.66 1.58
C LEU A 37 -5.88 19.06 1.35
N ARG A 38 -5.78 19.45 0.10
CA ARG A 38 -5.43 20.78 -0.38
C ARG A 38 -5.95 20.91 -1.80
N GLU A 39 -5.91 22.10 -2.36
CA GLU A 39 -6.38 22.32 -3.73
C GLU A 39 -5.68 21.37 -4.71
N GLY A 40 -6.46 20.66 -5.52
CA GLY A 40 -5.96 19.71 -6.52
C GLY A 40 -5.43 18.39 -5.96
N ALA A 41 -5.51 18.17 -4.65
CA ALA A 41 -5.04 16.94 -4.01
C ALA A 41 -6.18 15.93 -3.82
N TRP A 42 -5.80 14.71 -3.45
CA TRP A 42 -6.75 13.67 -3.10
C TRP A 42 -7.47 14.00 -1.78
N THR A 43 -8.66 13.43 -1.62
CA THR A 43 -9.35 13.41 -0.33
C THR A 43 -8.72 12.35 0.57
N PRO A 44 -8.94 12.41 1.90
CA PRO A 44 -8.52 11.32 2.79
C PRO A 44 -9.05 9.95 2.38
N LEU A 45 -10.30 9.85 1.92
CA LEU A 45 -10.85 8.59 1.40
C LEU A 45 -10.08 8.10 0.17
N MET A 46 -9.69 8.99 -0.72
CA MET A 46 -8.87 8.62 -1.89
C MET A 46 -7.48 8.14 -1.48
N VAL A 47 -6.87 8.75 -0.47
CA VAL A 47 -5.59 8.27 0.07
C VAL A 47 -5.74 6.83 0.59
N ALA A 48 -6.79 6.55 1.35
CA ALA A 48 -7.04 5.21 1.87
C ALA A 48 -7.35 4.21 0.75
N GLU A 49 -8.10 4.62 -0.28
CA GLU A 49 -8.32 3.81 -1.49
C GLU A 49 -6.99 3.46 -2.15
N HIS A 50 -6.09 4.43 -2.29
CA HIS A 50 -4.75 4.23 -2.86
C HIS A 50 -3.93 3.24 -2.02
N VAL A 51 -3.98 3.33 -0.69
CA VAL A 51 -3.33 2.37 0.20
C VAL A 51 -3.82 0.94 -0.09
N ALA A 52 -5.14 0.76 -0.23
CA ALA A 52 -5.70 -0.55 -0.56
C ALA A 52 -5.25 -1.06 -1.94
N LEU A 53 -5.20 -0.19 -2.95
CA LEU A 53 -4.77 -0.57 -4.29
C LEU A 53 -3.30 -0.99 -4.33
N VAL A 54 -2.43 -0.28 -3.61
CA VAL A 54 -1.01 -0.64 -3.50
C VAL A 54 -0.83 -1.98 -2.77
N GLU A 55 -1.60 -2.22 -1.73
CA GLU A 55 -1.55 -3.49 -1.00
C GLU A 55 -2.03 -4.66 -1.85
N ASP A 56 -3.11 -4.50 -2.61
CA ASP A 56 -3.59 -5.50 -3.56
C ASP A 56 -2.52 -5.81 -4.61
N SER A 57 -1.89 -4.78 -5.16
CA SER A 57 -0.79 -4.93 -6.11
C SER A 57 0.40 -5.67 -5.50
N THR A 58 0.75 -5.36 -4.26
CA THR A 58 1.82 -6.06 -3.52
C THR A 58 1.50 -7.55 -3.37
N ALA A 59 0.27 -7.89 -3.01
CA ALA A 59 -0.16 -9.28 -2.91
C ALA A 59 -0.02 -10.02 -4.24
N ARG A 60 -0.38 -9.39 -5.37
CA ARG A 60 -0.21 -9.96 -6.71
C ARG A 60 1.25 -10.20 -7.04
N VAL A 61 2.14 -9.31 -6.65
CA VAL A 61 3.59 -9.48 -6.84
C VAL A 61 4.08 -10.67 -6.00
N LEU A 62 3.69 -10.78 -4.75
CA LEU A 62 4.07 -11.92 -3.90
C LEU A 62 3.59 -13.24 -4.49
N ARG A 63 2.37 -13.28 -5.03
CA ARG A 63 1.85 -14.45 -5.74
C ARG A 63 2.71 -14.82 -6.94
N ARG A 64 3.09 -13.84 -7.75
CA ARG A 64 3.96 -14.07 -8.90
C ARG A 64 5.32 -14.60 -8.47
N LEU A 65 5.94 -14.02 -7.46
CA LEU A 65 7.24 -14.48 -6.97
C LEU A 65 7.18 -15.90 -6.41
N ARG A 66 6.10 -16.26 -5.73
CA ARG A 66 5.86 -17.63 -5.25
C ARG A 66 5.77 -18.62 -6.41
N ARG A 67 5.01 -18.27 -7.45
CA ARG A 67 4.84 -19.13 -8.63
C ARG A 67 6.15 -19.29 -9.39
N LEU A 68 6.94 -18.23 -9.55
CA LEU A 68 8.27 -18.32 -10.15
C LEU A 68 9.19 -19.20 -9.32
N ALA A 69 9.17 -19.08 -8.01
CA ALA A 69 9.98 -19.90 -7.10
C ALA A 69 9.58 -21.38 -7.17
N ALA A 70 8.32 -21.66 -7.49
CA ALA A 70 7.83 -23.03 -7.71
C ALA A 70 8.17 -23.59 -9.09
N GLY A 71 8.89 -22.85 -9.92
CA GLY A 71 9.33 -23.30 -11.25
C GLY A 71 8.35 -23.02 -12.38
N GLU A 72 7.28 -22.28 -12.14
CA GLU A 72 6.34 -21.94 -13.21
C GLU A 72 6.98 -20.97 -14.21
N ASN A 73 6.68 -21.15 -15.47
CA ASN A 73 7.11 -20.26 -16.54
C ASN A 73 6.03 -19.23 -16.81
N LEU A 74 6.23 -18.02 -16.26
CA LEU A 74 5.28 -16.93 -16.39
C LEU A 74 5.75 -15.92 -17.45
N PRO A 75 4.83 -15.36 -18.25
CA PRO A 75 5.20 -14.33 -19.22
C PRO A 75 5.73 -13.08 -18.51
N PRO A 76 6.67 -12.34 -19.13
CA PRO A 76 7.16 -11.10 -18.57
C PRO A 76 6.04 -10.06 -18.44
N VAL A 77 6.08 -9.28 -17.36
CA VAL A 77 5.15 -8.17 -17.13
C VAL A 77 5.93 -6.87 -17.29
N PRO A 78 5.54 -6.00 -18.24
CA PRO A 78 6.20 -4.71 -18.38
C PRO A 78 5.89 -3.83 -17.18
N VAL A 79 6.93 -3.25 -16.58
CA VAL A 79 6.81 -2.32 -15.47
C VAL A 79 7.43 -0.99 -15.90
N LYS A 80 6.63 0.06 -15.88
CA LYS A 80 7.13 1.40 -16.17
C LYS A 80 7.89 1.94 -14.97
N PRO A 81 9.04 2.62 -15.17
CA PRO A 81 9.69 3.35 -14.08
C PRO A 81 8.75 4.37 -13.46
N GLY A 82 8.89 4.59 -12.16
CA GLY A 82 8.10 5.59 -11.46
C GLY A 82 8.40 7.00 -11.96
N GLU A 83 7.39 7.85 -11.93
CA GLU A 83 7.48 9.24 -12.35
C GLU A 83 7.56 10.15 -11.12
N PHE A 84 8.29 11.26 -11.27
CA PHE A 84 8.40 12.29 -10.23
C PHE A 84 7.84 13.61 -10.76
N LYS A 85 7.16 14.35 -9.88
CA LYS A 85 6.70 15.69 -10.16
C LYS A 85 7.07 16.59 -8.98
N ASP A 86 7.80 17.66 -9.24
CA ASP A 86 8.28 18.57 -8.19
C ASP A 86 9.06 17.85 -7.08
N GLY A 87 9.89 16.86 -7.48
CA GLY A 87 10.70 16.08 -6.56
C GLY A 87 9.93 15.01 -5.78
N LYS A 88 8.63 14.85 -6.03
CA LYS A 88 7.79 13.87 -5.32
C LYS A 88 7.42 12.71 -6.22
N PRO A 89 7.47 11.46 -5.71
CA PRO A 89 7.03 10.30 -6.47
C PRO A 89 5.54 10.38 -6.74
N GLN A 90 5.15 10.01 -7.97
CA GLN A 90 3.76 9.97 -8.39
C GLN A 90 3.24 8.55 -8.36
N ALA A 91 1.98 8.37 -7.94
CA ALA A 91 1.35 7.06 -7.95
C ALA A 91 1.29 6.52 -9.38
N PRO A 92 1.76 5.28 -9.64
CA PRO A 92 1.55 4.64 -10.92
C PRO A 92 0.06 4.55 -11.26
N GLU A 93 -0.25 4.56 -12.55
CA GLU A 93 -1.63 4.61 -13.03
C GLU A 93 -2.53 3.52 -12.42
N GLY A 94 -2.02 2.28 -12.32
CA GLY A 94 -2.78 1.14 -11.81
C GLY A 94 -3.16 1.21 -10.33
N VAL A 95 -2.54 2.11 -9.57
CA VAL A 95 -2.82 2.27 -8.12
C VAL A 95 -3.31 3.67 -7.78
N ARG A 96 -3.71 4.46 -8.78
CA ARG A 96 -4.34 5.76 -8.56
C ARG A 96 -5.78 5.58 -8.10
N PRO A 97 -6.22 6.31 -7.07
CA PRO A 97 -7.60 6.21 -6.62
C PRO A 97 -8.55 6.80 -7.66
N LYS A 98 -9.71 6.19 -7.80
CA LYS A 98 -10.77 6.66 -8.70
C LYS A 98 -11.60 7.76 -8.07
N GLY A 99 -11.70 7.77 -6.74
CA GLY A 99 -12.56 8.68 -6.01
C GLY A 99 -14.03 8.25 -6.01
N GLY A 100 -14.85 9.01 -5.31
CA GLY A 100 -16.29 8.79 -5.27
C GLY A 100 -16.74 7.61 -4.41
N LEU A 101 -15.85 6.95 -3.68
CA LEU A 101 -16.20 5.85 -2.81
C LEU A 101 -16.67 6.35 -1.44
N SER A 102 -17.64 5.66 -0.86
CA SER A 102 -18.06 5.89 0.53
C SER A 102 -17.01 5.36 1.51
N LEU A 103 -17.12 5.77 2.78
CA LEU A 103 -16.27 5.22 3.83
C LEU A 103 -16.40 3.69 3.91
N GLU A 104 -17.63 3.17 3.86
CA GLU A 104 -17.87 1.72 3.93
C GLU A 104 -17.23 0.99 2.76
N GLU A 105 -17.30 1.56 1.55
CA GLU A 105 -16.67 0.97 0.37
C GLU A 105 -15.13 0.96 0.51
N VAL A 106 -14.55 2.04 1.02
CA VAL A 106 -13.10 2.12 1.27
C VAL A 106 -12.67 1.13 2.35
N LEU A 107 -13.42 1.03 3.45
CA LEU A 107 -13.14 0.04 4.51
C LEU A 107 -13.18 -1.39 3.97
N ALA A 108 -14.15 -1.69 3.11
CA ALA A 108 -14.25 -3.00 2.47
C ALA A 108 -13.06 -3.29 1.54
N LEU A 109 -12.59 -2.29 0.78
CA LEU A 109 -11.38 -2.43 -0.05
C LEU A 109 -10.16 -2.72 0.80
N LEU A 110 -9.97 -1.99 1.89
CA LEU A 110 -8.85 -2.20 2.81
C LEU A 110 -8.86 -3.61 3.40
N ASP A 111 -10.04 -4.09 3.82
CA ASP A 111 -10.17 -5.43 4.38
C ASP A 111 -9.85 -6.52 3.34
N ARG A 112 -10.35 -6.38 2.11
CA ARG A 112 -10.10 -7.34 1.04
C ARG A 112 -8.62 -7.35 0.64
N ALA A 113 -8.00 -6.18 0.53
CA ALA A 113 -6.59 -6.09 0.17
C ALA A 113 -5.70 -6.74 1.25
N ARG A 114 -5.99 -6.49 2.53
CA ARG A 114 -5.24 -7.11 3.63
C ARG A 114 -5.44 -8.61 3.68
N ALA A 115 -6.66 -9.10 3.48
CA ALA A 115 -6.92 -10.53 3.45
C ALA A 115 -6.14 -11.21 2.32
N PHE A 116 -6.10 -10.61 1.14
CA PHE A 116 -5.31 -11.11 0.02
C PHE A 116 -3.81 -11.09 0.33
N LEU A 117 -3.31 -9.98 0.87
CA LEU A 117 -1.90 -9.88 1.25
C LEU A 117 -1.51 -10.97 2.26
N LEU A 118 -2.30 -11.15 3.32
CA LEU A 118 -2.01 -12.15 4.36
C LEU A 118 -2.07 -13.57 3.81
N GLU A 119 -2.98 -13.85 2.88
CA GLU A 119 -3.04 -15.15 2.20
C GLU A 119 -1.74 -15.43 1.44
N GLU A 120 -1.21 -14.46 0.70
CA GLU A 120 0.04 -14.61 -0.03
C GLU A 120 1.26 -14.62 0.90
N VAL A 121 1.24 -13.83 1.97
CA VAL A 121 2.28 -13.84 3.01
C VAL A 121 2.41 -15.23 3.64
N ALA A 122 1.30 -15.89 3.93
CA ALA A 122 1.30 -17.23 4.53
C ALA A 122 1.95 -18.29 3.63
N GLN A 123 1.97 -18.07 2.32
CA GLN A 123 2.54 -19.00 1.35
C GLN A 123 3.92 -18.57 0.83
N ALA A 124 4.36 -17.35 1.15
CA ALA A 124 5.61 -16.80 0.66
C ALA A 124 6.82 -17.43 1.36
N ASP A 125 7.89 -17.59 0.60
CA ASP A 125 9.22 -17.90 1.15
C ASP A 125 10.02 -16.59 1.21
N PRO A 126 10.28 -16.04 2.40
CA PRO A 126 11.06 -14.81 2.53
C PRO A 126 12.49 -14.93 2.00
N GLN A 127 13.02 -16.15 1.89
CA GLN A 127 14.37 -16.42 1.44
C GLN A 127 14.49 -16.59 -0.08
N THR A 128 13.38 -16.58 -0.80
CA THR A 128 13.41 -16.79 -2.25
C THR A 128 14.20 -15.68 -2.94
N PRO A 129 15.09 -16.02 -3.91
CA PRO A 129 15.85 -15.01 -4.64
C PRO A 129 15.06 -14.37 -5.79
N ALA A 130 13.85 -14.83 -6.06
CA ALA A 130 13.02 -14.26 -7.13
C ALA A 130 12.73 -12.78 -6.86
N THR A 131 12.82 -11.96 -7.90
CA THR A 131 12.61 -10.52 -7.79
C THR A 131 11.53 -10.03 -8.76
N PHE A 132 10.97 -8.87 -8.43
CA PHE A 132 10.09 -8.13 -9.33
C PHE A 132 10.42 -6.64 -9.20
N PRO A 133 10.45 -5.88 -10.31
CA PRO A 133 10.85 -4.48 -10.25
C PRO A 133 9.77 -3.61 -9.60
N HIS A 134 10.18 -2.87 -8.57
CA HIS A 134 9.35 -1.83 -7.95
C HIS A 134 9.57 -0.52 -8.72
N PRO A 135 8.51 0.28 -8.96
CA PRO A 135 8.64 1.52 -9.73
C PRO A 135 9.68 2.51 -9.20
N PHE A 136 9.94 2.51 -7.89
CA PHE A 136 10.85 3.48 -7.26
C PHE A 136 12.06 2.85 -6.57
N PHE A 137 12.01 1.57 -6.21
CA PHE A 137 13.05 0.92 -5.39
C PHE A 137 13.85 -0.15 -6.13
N GLY A 138 13.63 -0.32 -7.44
CA GLY A 138 14.35 -1.31 -8.25
C GLY A 138 13.86 -2.74 -8.00
N GLU A 139 14.70 -3.72 -8.34
CA GLU A 139 14.36 -5.13 -8.18
C GLU A 139 14.31 -5.50 -6.70
N LEU A 140 13.16 -6.02 -6.26
CA LEU A 140 12.94 -6.40 -4.86
C LEU A 140 12.54 -7.88 -4.75
N ILE A 141 13.14 -8.57 -3.78
CA ILE A 141 12.71 -9.89 -3.32
C ILE A 141 11.42 -9.74 -2.48
N PRO A 142 10.72 -10.83 -2.12
CA PRO A 142 9.49 -10.74 -1.32
C PRO A 142 9.61 -9.90 -0.05
N LEU A 143 10.71 -10.02 0.69
CA LEU A 143 10.93 -9.20 1.89
C LEU A 143 10.94 -7.70 1.55
N GLY A 144 11.60 -7.33 0.46
CA GLY A 144 11.64 -5.93 0.00
C GLY A 144 10.24 -5.41 -0.34
N TRP A 145 9.40 -6.22 -0.97
CA TRP A 145 8.03 -5.86 -1.30
C TRP A 145 7.18 -5.68 -0.04
N LEU A 146 7.33 -6.56 0.94
CA LEU A 146 6.59 -6.44 2.20
C LEU A 146 7.03 -5.19 2.98
N ARG A 147 8.33 -4.91 3.04
CA ARG A 147 8.87 -3.68 3.64
C ARG A 147 8.33 -2.42 2.94
N ALA A 148 8.28 -2.45 1.60
CA ALA A 148 7.75 -1.33 0.82
C ALA A 148 6.28 -1.09 1.14
N ALA A 149 5.47 -2.13 1.27
CA ALA A 149 4.06 -2.01 1.65
C ALA A 149 3.90 -1.42 3.05
N ALA A 150 4.70 -1.87 4.01
CA ALA A 150 4.67 -1.36 5.38
C ALA A 150 5.08 0.13 5.43
N TYR A 151 6.13 0.49 4.72
CA TYR A 151 6.57 1.88 4.59
C TYR A 151 5.47 2.74 3.97
N HIS A 152 4.86 2.28 2.89
CA HIS A 152 3.85 3.03 2.14
C HIS A 152 2.63 3.37 3.00
N GLU A 153 2.08 2.39 3.71
CA GLU A 153 0.92 2.64 4.58
C GLU A 153 1.27 3.57 5.74
N ALA A 154 2.43 3.37 6.38
CA ALA A 154 2.88 4.23 7.47
C ALA A 154 3.11 5.67 7.01
N HIS A 155 3.66 5.85 5.82
CA HIS A 155 3.89 7.16 5.21
C HIS A 155 2.56 7.91 5.01
N HIS A 156 1.57 7.27 4.41
CA HIS A 156 0.26 7.89 4.16
C HIS A 156 -0.52 8.12 5.45
N LEU A 157 -0.45 7.19 6.40
CA LEU A 157 -1.07 7.36 7.71
C LEU A 157 -0.52 8.60 8.42
N LYS A 158 0.79 8.76 8.44
CA LYS A 158 1.43 9.91 9.07
C LYS A 158 0.99 11.23 8.42
N ALA A 159 0.90 11.26 7.10
CA ALA A 159 0.42 12.43 6.38
C ALA A 159 -1.04 12.77 6.70
N LEU A 160 -1.91 11.75 6.80
CA LEU A 160 -3.30 11.95 7.18
C LEU A 160 -3.43 12.45 8.62
N GLN A 161 -2.66 11.88 9.54
CA GLN A 161 -2.64 12.32 10.94
C GLN A 161 -2.21 13.80 11.05
N ALA A 162 -1.21 14.20 10.29
CA ALA A 162 -0.74 15.59 10.27
C ALA A 162 -1.76 16.55 9.65
N SER A 163 -2.68 16.06 8.84
CA SER A 163 -3.69 16.84 8.12
C SER A 163 -5.04 16.88 8.84
N LEU A 164 -5.20 16.15 9.94
CA LEU A 164 -6.44 16.17 10.72
C LEU A 164 -6.73 17.59 11.23
N PRO A 165 -8.01 18.02 11.17
CA PRO A 165 -8.39 19.29 11.77
C PRO A 165 -8.08 19.29 13.27
N ARG A 166 -7.60 20.41 13.79
CA ARG A 166 -7.35 20.54 15.23
C ARG A 166 -8.67 20.46 15.97
N SER A 167 -8.71 19.65 17.04
CA SER A 167 -9.83 19.66 17.98
C SER A 167 -9.93 21.02 18.64
N ARG A 168 -11.14 21.55 18.77
CA ARG A 168 -11.41 22.78 19.52
C ARG A 168 -11.61 22.45 20.99
#